data_c800103cbdcd6122b83f7f3f3898a5de
#
_entry.id   c800103cbdcd6122b83f7f3f3898a5de
#
_cell.length_a   1.000
_cell.length_b   1.000
_cell.length_c   1.000
_cell.angle_alpha   90.00
_cell.angle_beta   90.00
_cell.angle_gamma   90.00
#
_symmetry.space_group_name_H-M   'P 1'
#
loop_
_entity.id
_entity.type
_entity.pdbx_description
1 polymer ?
#
loop_
_entity_poly.entity_id
_entity_poly.type
_entity_poly.pdbx_seq_one_letter_code
_entity_poly.pdbx_strand_id
1 'polypeptide(L)'
;VCQVATTLYNAVIRAELDIVQRYNHSMIVSYVKPSDDAAIAGTYKDLKFKNNLDTPVYIEGYCSGGIITFNVYGVETRPANREISFRSETLSEEDPVTQFKFDAGQPVGYFNTEQSAHKGVTARLWKTVTVDGTVQSDEVFNNSKYKSSPKIVTVGTGGASAEVVAQLQAAAAANDEGSV
;
A
#
# COMPACT_ATOMS: atom_id res chain seq x y z
N VAL A 1 -7.81 -11.29 -1.18
CA VAL A 1 -8.61 -10.76 -0.05
C VAL A 1 -8.43 -9.25 0.08
N CYS A 2 -7.17 -8.72 0.15
CA CYS A 2 -6.93 -7.29 0.38
C CYS A 2 -7.47 -6.36 -0.72
N GLN A 3 -7.41 -6.75 -2.01
CA GLN A 3 -8.03 -5.95 -3.08
C GLN A 3 -9.55 -5.84 -2.90
N VAL A 4 -10.20 -6.93 -2.51
CA VAL A 4 -11.64 -6.95 -2.20
C VAL A 4 -11.94 -6.00 -1.03
N ALA A 5 -11.17 -6.09 0.07
CA ALA A 5 -11.33 -5.22 1.22
C ALA A 5 -11.09 -3.73 0.88
N THR A 6 -10.07 -3.44 0.07
CA THR A 6 -9.78 -2.09 -0.41
C THR A 6 -10.91 -1.53 -1.27
N THR A 7 -11.49 -2.34 -2.18
CA THR A 7 -12.60 -1.90 -3.01
C THR A 7 -13.86 -1.66 -2.17
N LEU A 8 -14.16 -2.55 -1.22
CA LEU A 8 -15.26 -2.34 -0.28
C LEU A 8 -15.04 -1.10 0.59
N TYR A 9 -13.84 -0.92 1.15
CA TYR A 9 -13.48 0.27 1.92
C TYR A 9 -13.76 1.55 1.13
N ASN A 10 -13.33 1.58 -0.13
CA ASN A 10 -13.55 2.72 -1.01
C ASN A 10 -15.04 2.97 -1.31
N ALA A 11 -15.86 1.93 -1.42
CA ALA A 11 -17.29 2.07 -1.60
C ALA A 11 -17.97 2.66 -0.34
N VAL A 12 -17.63 2.11 0.86
CA VAL A 12 -18.26 2.53 2.11
C VAL A 12 -17.89 3.93 2.56
N ILE A 13 -16.63 4.38 2.34
CA ILE A 13 -16.24 5.77 2.68
C ILE A 13 -16.91 6.78 1.74
N ARG A 14 -17.16 6.43 0.47
CA ARG A 14 -17.90 7.27 -0.49
C ARG A 14 -19.40 7.30 -0.22
N ALA A 15 -19.92 6.26 0.42
CA ALA A 15 -21.26 6.26 1.00
C ALA A 15 -21.33 6.98 2.36
N GLU A 16 -20.19 7.46 2.87
CA GLU A 16 -20.04 8.14 4.17
C GLU A 16 -20.49 7.30 5.36
N LEU A 17 -20.32 5.98 5.29
CA LEU A 17 -20.49 5.09 6.44
C LEU A 17 -19.30 5.21 7.39
N ASP A 18 -19.54 5.09 8.69
CA ASP A 18 -18.52 5.22 9.72
C ASP A 18 -17.50 4.06 9.66
N ILE A 19 -16.23 4.38 9.55
CA ILE A 19 -15.16 3.39 9.65
C ILE A 19 -14.81 3.16 11.12
N VAL A 20 -15.08 1.94 11.61
CA VAL A 20 -14.79 1.52 12.98
C VAL A 20 -13.37 1.00 13.11
N GLN A 21 -12.89 0.29 12.08
CA GLN A 21 -11.54 -0.28 12.06
C GLN A 21 -11.05 -0.38 10.61
N ARG A 22 -9.85 0.13 10.38
CA ARG A 22 -9.14 -0.02 9.10
C ARG A 22 -7.64 -0.07 9.37
N TYR A 23 -6.94 -0.93 8.66
CA TYR A 23 -5.48 -0.98 8.63
C TYR A 23 -4.97 -0.80 7.21
N ASN A 24 -3.87 -0.07 7.06
CA ASN A 24 -3.13 -0.06 5.80
C ASN A 24 -2.24 -1.32 5.67
N HIS A 25 -1.80 -1.60 4.45
CA HIS A 25 -0.80 -2.64 4.22
C HIS A 25 0.51 -2.33 4.95
N SER A 26 1.28 -3.36 5.26
CA SER A 26 2.59 -3.20 5.91
C SER A 26 3.61 -2.55 4.97
N MET A 27 3.54 -2.87 3.67
CA MET A 27 4.33 -2.29 2.59
C MET A 27 3.39 -1.63 1.58
N ILE A 28 3.89 -0.67 0.81
CA ILE A 28 3.10 0.00 -0.22
C ILE A 28 2.62 -1.01 -1.28
N VAL A 29 1.40 -0.83 -1.76
CA VAL A 29 0.81 -1.63 -2.84
C VAL A 29 0.61 -0.76 -4.08
N SER A 30 0.62 -1.38 -5.26
CA SER A 30 0.59 -0.66 -6.55
C SER A 30 -0.80 -0.42 -7.13
N TYR A 31 -1.84 -1.10 -6.60
CA TYR A 31 -3.19 -1.09 -7.20
C TYR A 31 -4.10 0.02 -6.65
N VAL A 32 -3.64 0.77 -5.66
CA VAL A 32 -4.36 1.91 -5.06
C VAL A 32 -3.35 2.94 -4.56
N LYS A 33 -3.77 4.20 -4.43
CA LYS A 33 -2.92 5.25 -3.87
C LYS A 33 -2.66 5.04 -2.38
N PRO A 34 -1.52 5.52 -1.84
CA PRO A 34 -1.26 5.45 -0.40
C PRO A 34 -2.40 6.04 0.44
N SER A 35 -2.68 5.41 1.58
CA SER A 35 -3.78 5.74 2.51
C SER A 35 -5.19 5.46 2.01
N ASP A 36 -5.37 5.04 0.77
CA ASP A 36 -6.67 4.68 0.19
C ASP A 36 -6.89 3.15 0.15
N ASP A 37 -6.04 2.39 0.84
CA ASP A 37 -6.07 0.94 0.95
C ASP A 37 -6.70 0.45 2.26
N ALA A 38 -7.16 -0.81 2.26
CA ALA A 38 -7.54 -1.54 3.45
C ALA A 38 -6.96 -2.96 3.40
N ALA A 39 -6.20 -3.33 4.44
CA ALA A 39 -5.54 -4.63 4.54
C ALA A 39 -6.28 -5.55 5.50
N ILE A 40 -6.40 -6.82 5.10
CA ILE A 40 -6.89 -7.91 5.94
C ILE A 40 -5.74 -8.89 6.17
N ALA A 41 -5.49 -9.24 7.44
CA ALA A 41 -4.45 -10.21 7.78
C ALA A 41 -4.78 -10.95 9.07
N GLY A 42 -5.00 -12.26 8.96
CA GLY A 42 -5.34 -13.12 10.10
C GLY A 42 -6.50 -12.56 10.91
N THR A 43 -6.30 -12.49 12.24
CA THR A 43 -7.29 -11.96 13.19
C THR A 43 -6.95 -10.55 13.68
N TYR A 44 -5.82 -9.97 13.23
CA TYR A 44 -5.28 -8.71 13.77
C TYR A 44 -5.48 -7.50 12.86
N LYS A 45 -5.66 -7.69 11.53
CA LYS A 45 -6.04 -6.61 10.60
C LYS A 45 -7.41 -6.94 10.02
N ASP A 46 -8.37 -6.05 10.24
CA ASP A 46 -9.74 -6.21 9.77
C ASP A 46 -10.27 -4.87 9.25
N LEU A 47 -11.31 -4.93 8.43
CA LEU A 47 -12.10 -3.79 8.00
C LEU A 47 -13.47 -3.88 8.66
N LYS A 48 -13.77 -2.92 9.54
CA LYS A 48 -15.07 -2.79 10.18
C LYS A 48 -15.65 -1.41 9.93
N PHE A 49 -16.90 -1.38 9.57
CA PHE A 49 -17.65 -0.13 9.39
C PHE A 49 -19.05 -0.29 9.98
N LYS A 50 -19.70 0.83 10.21
CA LYS A 50 -21.02 0.91 10.81
C LYS A 50 -21.92 1.72 9.90
N ASN A 51 -23.15 1.25 9.72
CA ASN A 51 -24.20 2.09 9.19
C ASN A 51 -24.59 3.13 10.27
N ASN A 52 -24.25 4.37 10.02
CA ASN A 52 -24.54 5.54 10.88
C ASN A 52 -25.78 6.32 10.39
N LEU A 53 -26.47 5.79 9.37
CA LEU A 53 -27.68 6.39 8.84
C LEU A 53 -28.93 5.84 9.58
N ASP A 54 -30.01 6.59 9.59
CA ASP A 54 -31.28 6.18 10.18
C ASP A 54 -32.04 5.13 9.33
N THR A 55 -31.56 4.90 8.10
CA THR A 55 -32.14 3.95 7.15
C THR A 55 -31.17 2.79 6.86
N PRO A 56 -31.69 1.61 6.51
CA PRO A 56 -30.83 0.49 6.12
C PRO A 56 -30.07 0.79 4.83
N VAL A 57 -28.87 0.22 4.69
CA VAL A 57 -28.09 0.19 3.46
C VAL A 57 -27.99 -1.24 2.93
N TYR A 58 -28.00 -1.38 1.61
CA TYR A 58 -27.75 -2.64 0.92
C TYR A 58 -26.40 -2.56 0.21
N ILE A 59 -25.54 -3.55 0.44
CA ILE A 59 -24.23 -3.65 -0.20
C ILE A 59 -24.24 -4.84 -1.14
N GLU A 60 -24.03 -4.57 -2.41
CA GLU A 60 -23.88 -5.57 -3.45
C GLU A 60 -22.41 -5.69 -3.85
N GLY A 61 -21.90 -6.91 -3.92
CA GLY A 61 -20.55 -7.19 -4.40
C GLY A 61 -20.56 -8.27 -5.46
N TYR A 62 -19.91 -8.03 -6.61
CA TYR A 62 -19.77 -9.03 -7.66
C TYR A 62 -18.41 -8.91 -8.37
N CYS A 63 -18.03 -10.03 -9.02
CA CYS A 63 -16.80 -10.11 -9.80
C CYS A 63 -17.13 -10.51 -11.23
N SER A 64 -16.65 -9.76 -12.20
CA SER A 64 -16.81 -10.05 -13.62
C SER A 64 -15.55 -9.68 -14.39
N GLY A 65 -15.06 -10.59 -15.24
CA GLY A 65 -13.86 -10.35 -16.04
C GLY A 65 -12.60 -10.01 -15.22
N GLY A 66 -12.49 -10.53 -13.99
CA GLY A 66 -11.36 -10.24 -13.08
C GLY A 66 -11.49 -8.89 -12.34
N ILE A 67 -12.59 -8.17 -12.52
CA ILE A 67 -12.86 -6.89 -11.86
C ILE A 67 -13.87 -7.12 -10.73
N ILE A 68 -13.52 -6.68 -9.51
CA ILE A 68 -14.44 -6.65 -8.37
C ILE A 68 -15.15 -5.29 -8.31
N THR A 69 -16.46 -5.32 -8.09
CA THR A 69 -17.29 -4.12 -7.95
C THR A 69 -18.11 -4.21 -6.66
N PHE A 70 -18.21 -3.10 -5.95
CA PHE A 70 -19.13 -2.93 -4.83
C PHE A 70 -20.03 -1.73 -5.07
N ASN A 71 -21.33 -1.93 -4.91
CA ASN A 71 -22.35 -0.89 -4.92
C ASN A 71 -22.96 -0.79 -3.52
N VAL A 72 -23.12 0.44 -3.04
CA VAL A 72 -23.80 0.73 -1.78
C VAL A 72 -25.08 1.49 -2.11
N TYR A 73 -26.22 0.90 -1.76
CA TYR A 73 -27.54 1.47 -1.99
C TYR A 73 -28.17 1.89 -0.67
N GLY A 74 -28.86 3.00 -0.65
CA GLY A 74 -29.56 3.53 0.52
C GLY A 74 -30.48 4.67 0.15
N VAL A 75 -31.10 5.27 1.15
CA VAL A 75 -31.88 6.50 0.97
C VAL A 75 -30.91 7.69 0.97
N GLU A 76 -30.88 8.47 -0.13
CA GLU A 76 -30.05 9.66 -0.20
C GLU A 76 -30.68 10.77 0.67
N THR A 77 -29.95 11.20 1.68
CA THR A 77 -30.36 12.25 2.64
C THR A 77 -29.53 13.52 2.49
N ARG A 78 -28.46 13.48 1.70
CA ARG A 78 -27.54 14.60 1.49
C ARG A 78 -28.13 15.56 0.44
N PRO A 79 -27.88 16.88 0.57
CA PRO A 79 -28.26 17.84 -0.46
C PRO A 79 -27.66 17.52 -1.82
N ALA A 80 -28.42 17.67 -2.91
CA ALA A 80 -27.98 17.33 -4.28
C ALA A 80 -26.79 18.16 -4.77
N ASN A 81 -26.54 19.32 -4.19
CA ASN A 81 -25.42 20.22 -4.49
C ASN A 81 -24.18 19.96 -3.60
N ARG A 82 -24.23 18.91 -2.74
CA ARG A 82 -23.11 18.50 -1.89
C ARG A 82 -22.36 17.35 -2.53
N GLU A 83 -21.07 17.52 -2.68
CA GLU A 83 -20.15 16.51 -3.22
C GLU A 83 -19.04 16.22 -2.23
N ILE A 84 -18.53 14.99 -2.29
CA ILE A 84 -17.35 14.59 -1.53
C ILE A 84 -16.28 14.05 -2.47
N SER A 85 -15.04 14.29 -2.11
CA SER A 85 -13.88 13.72 -2.80
C SER A 85 -12.83 13.26 -1.81
N PHE A 86 -11.99 12.30 -2.24
CA PHE A 86 -10.87 11.81 -1.45
C PHE A 86 -9.57 12.03 -2.22
N ARG A 87 -8.54 12.50 -1.51
CA ARG A 87 -7.23 12.82 -2.06
C ARG A 87 -6.14 12.22 -1.20
N SER A 88 -5.32 11.34 -1.80
CA SER A 88 -4.11 10.82 -1.16
C SER A 88 -2.99 11.86 -1.22
N GLU A 89 -2.27 12.01 -0.12
CA GLU A 89 -1.07 12.86 -0.02
C GLU A 89 0.06 12.05 0.60
N THR A 90 1.20 11.99 -0.10
CA THR A 90 2.44 11.44 0.42
C THR A 90 3.18 12.53 1.21
N LEU A 91 3.49 12.24 2.46
CA LEU A 91 4.17 13.17 3.37
C LEU A 91 5.69 12.96 3.37
N SER A 92 6.12 11.70 3.28
CA SER A 92 7.54 11.34 3.21
C SER A 92 7.72 10.01 2.50
N GLU A 93 8.88 9.87 1.87
CA GLU A 93 9.36 8.61 1.30
C GLU A 93 10.72 8.27 1.92
N GLU A 94 10.98 6.97 2.09
CA GLU A 94 12.24 6.40 2.53
C GLU A 94 12.68 5.40 1.47
N ASP A 95 13.84 5.66 0.85
CA ASP A 95 14.38 4.74 -0.15
C ASP A 95 14.86 3.45 0.51
N PRO A 96 14.60 2.29 -0.12
CA PRO A 96 15.08 1.01 0.37
C PRO A 96 16.59 0.87 0.16
N VAL A 97 17.22 0.08 1.01
CA VAL A 97 18.62 -0.32 0.85
C VAL A 97 18.71 -1.64 0.09
N THR A 98 19.82 -1.89 -0.60
CA THR A 98 20.15 -3.22 -1.14
C THR A 98 20.98 -3.97 -0.09
N GLN A 99 20.65 -5.23 0.14
CA GLN A 99 21.39 -6.17 0.99
C GLN A 99 21.94 -7.29 0.12
N PHE A 100 23.25 -7.49 0.17
CA PHE A 100 23.93 -8.55 -0.53
C PHE A 100 24.21 -9.74 0.39
N LYS A 101 23.88 -10.94 -0.08
CA LYS A 101 24.24 -12.21 0.51
C LYS A 101 25.26 -12.88 -0.37
N PHE A 102 26.35 -13.36 0.21
CA PHE A 102 27.39 -14.08 -0.51
C PHE A 102 27.25 -15.58 -0.29
N ASP A 103 27.17 -16.34 -1.40
CA ASP A 103 26.98 -17.78 -1.39
C ASP A 103 28.16 -18.49 -2.07
N ALA A 104 28.99 -19.17 -1.25
CA ALA A 104 30.11 -19.97 -1.75
C ALA A 104 29.69 -21.27 -2.47
N GLY A 105 28.43 -21.67 -2.35
CA GLY A 105 27.85 -22.78 -3.09
C GLY A 105 27.48 -22.42 -4.52
N GLN A 106 27.44 -21.15 -4.88
CA GLN A 106 27.16 -20.65 -6.22
C GLN A 106 28.44 -20.11 -6.88
N PRO A 107 28.65 -20.35 -8.20
CA PRO A 107 29.83 -19.86 -8.88
C PRO A 107 29.90 -18.35 -8.96
N VAL A 108 31.10 -17.78 -9.12
CA VAL A 108 31.29 -16.38 -9.47
C VAL A 108 30.50 -16.02 -10.74
N GLY A 109 29.80 -14.86 -10.71
CA GLY A 109 28.89 -14.42 -11.76
C GLY A 109 27.44 -14.86 -11.54
N TYR A 110 27.17 -15.67 -10.51
CA TYR A 110 25.78 -15.92 -10.09
C TYR A 110 25.24 -14.68 -9.38
N PHE A 111 24.08 -14.19 -9.86
CA PHE A 111 23.40 -13.03 -9.31
C PHE A 111 21.89 -13.30 -9.32
N ASN A 112 21.26 -13.31 -8.14
CA ASN A 112 19.84 -13.59 -8.01
C ASN A 112 19.17 -12.63 -7.04
N THR A 113 18.10 -11.97 -7.49
CA THR A 113 17.28 -11.14 -6.62
C THR A 113 16.23 -12.00 -5.89
N GLU A 114 16.45 -12.26 -4.61
CA GLU A 114 15.54 -13.03 -3.77
C GLU A 114 14.32 -12.21 -3.34
N GLN A 115 14.50 -10.90 -3.13
CA GLN A 115 13.47 -9.99 -2.69
C GLN A 115 13.58 -8.64 -3.42
N SER A 116 12.46 -8.18 -3.95
CA SER A 116 12.36 -6.83 -4.50
C SER A 116 12.28 -5.76 -3.40
N ALA A 117 12.83 -4.60 -3.69
CA ALA A 117 12.77 -3.44 -2.81
C ALA A 117 11.35 -2.83 -2.74
N HIS A 118 10.99 -2.31 -1.58
CA HIS A 118 9.81 -1.46 -1.41
C HIS A 118 10.19 -0.19 -0.67
N LYS A 119 9.76 0.97 -1.17
CA LYS A 119 9.92 2.24 -0.47
C LYS A 119 9.09 2.27 0.81
N GLY A 120 9.65 2.85 1.86
CA GLY A 120 8.86 3.29 3.01
C GLY A 120 8.09 4.55 2.63
N VAL A 121 6.81 4.64 3.04
CA VAL A 121 5.96 5.78 2.73
C VAL A 121 5.14 6.15 3.93
N THR A 122 5.09 7.44 4.26
CA THR A 122 4.08 8.00 5.18
C THR A 122 3.13 8.83 4.35
N ALA A 123 1.83 8.57 4.51
CA ALA A 123 0.79 9.21 3.71
C ALA A 123 -0.47 9.47 4.53
N ARG A 124 -1.33 10.32 4.01
CA ARG A 124 -2.67 10.56 4.54
C ARG A 124 -3.69 10.65 3.43
N LEU A 125 -4.93 10.34 3.77
CA LEU A 125 -6.09 10.51 2.92
C LEU A 125 -6.87 11.73 3.43
N TRP A 126 -7.17 12.64 2.53
CA TRP A 126 -8.02 13.78 2.79
C TRP A 126 -9.43 13.50 2.31
N LYS A 127 -10.41 14.01 3.06
CA LYS A 127 -11.80 14.10 2.64
C LYS A 127 -12.14 15.57 2.45
N THR A 128 -12.54 15.93 1.24
CA THR A 128 -13.02 17.27 0.92
C THR A 128 -14.53 17.22 0.71
N VAL A 129 -15.25 18.14 1.32
CA VAL A 129 -16.69 18.34 1.13
C VAL A 129 -16.89 19.68 0.43
N THR A 130 -17.62 19.67 -0.68
CA THR A 130 -18.02 20.90 -1.40
C THR A 130 -19.54 21.03 -1.44
N VAL A 131 -20.00 22.26 -1.43
CA VAL A 131 -21.42 22.61 -1.64
C VAL A 131 -21.45 23.74 -2.66
N ASP A 132 -22.21 23.57 -3.73
CA ASP A 132 -22.24 24.50 -4.87
C ASP A 132 -20.83 24.85 -5.41
N GLY A 133 -19.93 23.85 -5.45
CA GLY A 133 -18.55 24.01 -5.90
C GLY A 133 -17.63 24.73 -4.91
N THR A 134 -18.15 25.17 -3.74
CA THR A 134 -17.36 25.82 -2.67
C THR A 134 -16.95 24.80 -1.62
N VAL A 135 -15.65 24.75 -1.29
CA VAL A 135 -15.12 23.86 -0.24
C VAL A 135 -15.68 24.29 1.12
N GLN A 136 -16.34 23.38 1.79
CA GLN A 136 -16.89 23.54 3.16
C GLN A 136 -15.94 22.96 4.20
N SER A 137 -15.32 21.80 3.90
CA SER A 137 -14.28 21.21 4.74
C SER A 137 -13.26 20.47 3.89
N ASP A 138 -12.01 20.44 4.35
CA ASP A 138 -10.91 19.65 3.82
C ASP A 138 -10.13 19.09 5.00
N GLU A 139 -10.39 17.85 5.37
CA GLU A 139 -9.91 17.26 6.61
C GLU A 139 -9.16 15.95 6.37
N VAL A 140 -8.18 15.66 7.23
CA VAL A 140 -7.48 14.38 7.21
C VAL A 140 -8.43 13.28 7.64
N PHE A 141 -8.76 12.39 6.73
CA PHE A 141 -9.64 11.25 6.96
C PHE A 141 -8.92 10.08 7.64
N ASN A 142 -7.69 9.77 7.19
CA ASN A 142 -6.84 8.78 7.84
C ASN A 142 -5.34 9.04 7.57
N ASN A 143 -4.49 8.35 8.34
CA ASN A 143 -3.04 8.33 8.17
C ASN A 143 -2.57 6.90 7.98
N SER A 144 -1.48 6.72 7.22
CA SER A 144 -0.87 5.42 6.94
C SER A 144 0.65 5.52 6.95
N LYS A 145 1.28 4.45 7.44
CA LYS A 145 2.72 4.27 7.37
C LYS A 145 3.03 2.91 6.77
N TYR A 146 3.76 2.90 5.67
CA TYR A 146 4.23 1.72 4.96
C TYR A 146 5.71 1.55 5.25
N LYS A 147 6.11 0.33 5.61
CA LYS A 147 7.50 0.02 5.93
C LYS A 147 8.32 -0.09 4.65
N SER A 148 9.54 0.45 4.69
CA SER A 148 10.58 0.11 3.72
C SER A 148 10.97 -1.37 3.86
N SER A 149 11.28 -2.01 2.75
CA SER A 149 11.90 -3.33 2.74
C SER A 149 13.08 -3.36 1.77
N PRO A 150 14.20 -3.99 2.15
CA PRO A 150 15.40 -4.01 1.31
C PRO A 150 15.19 -4.84 0.05
N LYS A 151 15.92 -4.50 -1.02
CA LYS A 151 16.26 -5.46 -2.06
C LYS A 151 17.25 -6.47 -1.48
N ILE A 152 17.02 -7.76 -1.66
CA ILE A 152 17.94 -8.82 -1.23
C ILE A 152 18.47 -9.51 -2.47
N VAL A 153 19.79 -9.50 -2.62
CA VAL A 153 20.51 -10.06 -3.76
C VAL A 153 21.50 -11.10 -3.27
N THR A 154 21.45 -12.31 -3.83
CA THR A 154 22.44 -13.35 -3.60
C THR A 154 23.48 -13.34 -4.71
N VAL A 155 24.75 -13.26 -4.33
CA VAL A 155 25.93 -13.21 -5.20
C VAL A 155 26.78 -14.45 -4.96
N GLY A 156 27.09 -15.16 -6.04
CA GLY A 156 27.94 -16.35 -5.99
C GLY A 156 29.42 -15.99 -5.75
N THR A 157 30.06 -16.72 -4.86
CA THR A 157 31.50 -16.59 -4.55
C THR A 157 32.28 -17.90 -4.68
N GLY A 158 31.60 -18.96 -5.10
CA GLY A 158 32.21 -20.29 -5.25
C GLY A 158 33.31 -20.31 -6.30
N GLY A 159 34.50 -20.78 -5.93
CA GLY A 159 35.70 -20.81 -6.76
C GLY A 159 36.44 -19.49 -6.90
N ALA A 160 35.96 -18.40 -6.25
CA ALA A 160 36.65 -17.10 -6.21
C ALA A 160 37.91 -17.14 -5.34
N SER A 161 38.94 -16.36 -5.73
CA SER A 161 40.03 -16.05 -4.80
C SER A 161 39.57 -15.13 -3.67
N ALA A 162 40.30 -15.15 -2.56
CA ALA A 162 40.02 -14.26 -1.43
C ALA A 162 40.02 -12.77 -1.83
N GLU A 163 40.84 -12.38 -2.80
CA GLU A 163 40.90 -11.04 -3.34
C GLU A 163 39.63 -10.65 -4.06
N VAL A 164 39.11 -11.54 -4.93
CA VAL A 164 37.84 -11.33 -5.66
C VAL A 164 36.68 -11.22 -4.68
N VAL A 165 36.61 -12.09 -3.67
CA VAL A 165 35.57 -12.02 -2.64
C VAL A 165 35.63 -10.69 -1.89
N ALA A 166 36.84 -10.20 -1.55
CA ALA A 166 37.01 -8.92 -0.89
C ALA A 166 36.56 -7.74 -1.76
N GLN A 167 36.83 -7.79 -3.08
CA GLN A 167 36.35 -6.79 -4.03
C GLN A 167 34.84 -6.76 -4.14
N LEU A 168 34.18 -7.93 -4.25
CA LEU A 168 32.73 -8.05 -4.28
C LEU A 168 32.10 -7.49 -3.00
N GLN A 169 32.68 -7.81 -1.83
CA GLN A 169 32.22 -7.28 -0.54
C GLN A 169 32.38 -5.76 -0.43
N ALA A 170 33.47 -5.22 -0.97
CA ALA A 170 33.70 -3.76 -0.99
C ALA A 170 32.70 -3.04 -1.92
N ALA A 171 32.42 -3.59 -3.09
CA ALA A 171 31.42 -3.07 -4.01
C ALA A 171 30.00 -3.14 -3.40
N ALA A 172 29.66 -4.25 -2.74
CA ALA A 172 28.40 -4.40 -2.02
C ALA A 172 28.27 -3.37 -0.86
N ALA A 173 29.34 -3.11 -0.12
CA ALA A 173 29.36 -2.10 0.94
C ALA A 173 29.19 -0.68 0.40
N ALA A 174 29.65 -0.42 -0.82
CA ALA A 174 29.45 0.84 -1.54
C ALA A 174 28.07 0.93 -2.21
N ASN A 175 27.25 -0.13 -2.14
CA ASN A 175 25.96 -0.27 -2.83
C ASN A 175 26.08 -0.14 -4.36
N ASP A 176 27.21 -0.53 -4.90
CA ASP A 176 27.50 -0.52 -6.34
C ASP A 176 27.15 -1.88 -6.98
N GLU A 177 25.86 -2.02 -7.35
CA GLU A 177 25.34 -3.24 -7.99
C GLU A 177 26.02 -3.55 -9.33
N GLY A 178 26.58 -2.54 -10.00
CA GLY A 178 27.27 -2.73 -11.29
C GLY A 178 28.65 -3.35 -11.17
N SER A 179 29.24 -3.31 -9.98
CA SER A 179 30.57 -3.87 -9.68
C SER A 179 30.49 -5.15 -8.84
N VAL A 180 29.29 -5.58 -8.40
CA VAL A 180 29.02 -6.83 -7.69
C VAL A 180 28.54 -7.89 -8.68
#